data_736e5d8f4e084ae1052b44183b518649
#
_entry.id   736e5d8f4e084ae1052b44183b518649
#
_cell.length_a   1.000
_cell.length_b   1.000
_cell.length_c   1.000
_cell.angle_alpha   90.00
_cell.angle_beta   90.00
_cell.angle_gamma   90.00
#
_symmetry.space_group_name_H-M   'P 1'
#
loop_
_entity.id
_entity.type
_entity.pdbx_description
1 polymer ?
#
loop_
_entity_poly.entity_id
_entity_poly.type
_entity_poly.pdbx_seq_one_letter_code
_entity_poly.pdbx_strand_id
1 'polypeptide(L)'
;MESTLKYILYALALVVAITGLNVLFGGASAIPGSTGGAEATVDNELRFFSVFWLAYGAFCFWVAQNIQAQYKFIPSIALVFFIGGLGRLISILSVGPPASVLIPAMILEFVIPIAIYGIYWKKYIKNITKQSCGT
;
A
#
# COMPACT_ATOMS: atom_id res chain seq x y z
N MET A 1 1.20 -12.75 -16.08
CA MET A 1 0.54 -12.68 -14.77
C MET A 1 1.53 -12.56 -13.60
N GLU A 2 2.57 -13.40 -13.51
CA GLU A 2 3.60 -13.25 -12.45
C GLU A 2 4.40 -11.97 -12.61
N SER A 3 4.88 -11.71 -13.82
CA SER A 3 5.59 -10.47 -14.13
C SER A 3 4.74 -9.23 -13.82
N THR A 4 3.46 -9.26 -14.17
CA THR A 4 2.53 -8.15 -13.86
C THR A 4 2.44 -7.90 -12.36
N LEU A 5 2.25 -8.96 -11.58
CA LEU A 5 2.18 -8.86 -10.12
C LEU A 5 3.49 -8.34 -9.51
N LYS A 6 4.61 -8.84 -9.99
CA LYS A 6 5.95 -8.38 -9.60
C LYS A 6 6.14 -6.88 -9.87
N TYR A 7 5.76 -6.39 -11.03
CA TYR A 7 5.88 -4.97 -11.36
C TYR A 7 4.92 -4.09 -10.55
N ILE A 8 3.71 -4.55 -10.25
CA ILE A 8 2.79 -3.83 -9.35
C ILE A 8 3.42 -3.69 -7.95
N LEU A 9 4.01 -4.76 -7.41
CA LEU A 9 4.66 -4.71 -6.10
C LEU A 9 5.90 -3.80 -6.10
N TYR A 10 6.69 -3.77 -7.16
CA TYR A 10 7.81 -2.83 -7.28
C TYR A 10 7.33 -1.38 -7.37
N ALA A 11 6.29 -1.11 -8.16
CA ALA A 11 5.72 0.23 -8.25
C ALA A 11 5.17 0.69 -6.89
N LEU A 12 4.48 -0.20 -6.18
CA LEU A 12 3.99 0.06 -4.83
C LEU A 12 5.14 0.36 -3.87
N ALA A 13 6.19 -0.47 -3.86
CA ALA A 13 7.38 -0.26 -3.03
C ALA A 13 8.05 1.09 -3.30
N LEU A 14 8.15 1.48 -4.57
CA LEU A 14 8.74 2.76 -4.97
C LEU A 14 7.90 3.95 -4.48
N VAL A 15 6.59 3.92 -4.69
CA VAL A 15 5.67 4.98 -4.22
C VAL A 15 5.74 5.11 -2.70
N VAL A 16 5.71 3.98 -2.00
CA VAL A 16 5.79 3.93 -0.53
C VAL A 16 7.13 4.48 -0.04
N ALA A 17 8.24 4.14 -0.71
CA ALA A 17 9.57 4.67 -0.37
C ALA A 17 9.63 6.20 -0.55
N ILE A 18 9.17 6.72 -1.68
CA ILE A 18 9.16 8.16 -1.95
C ILE A 18 8.30 8.90 -0.93
N THR A 19 7.06 8.46 -0.71
CA THR A 19 6.13 9.13 0.21
C THR A 19 6.57 9.00 1.67
N GLY A 20 7.08 7.84 2.07
CA GLY A 20 7.59 7.61 3.42
C GLY A 20 8.82 8.44 3.74
N LEU A 21 9.81 8.50 2.84
CA LEU A 21 10.98 9.36 3.01
C LEU A 21 10.60 10.84 3.03
N ASN A 22 9.66 11.25 2.16
CA ASN A 22 9.18 12.62 2.13
C ASN A 22 8.60 13.05 3.49
N VAL A 23 7.75 12.23 4.09
CA VAL A 23 7.16 12.51 5.41
C VAL A 23 8.20 12.37 6.53
N LEU A 24 9.11 11.38 6.46
CA LEU A 24 10.15 11.19 7.47
C LEU A 24 11.05 12.43 7.61
N PHE A 25 11.48 13.01 6.51
CA PHE A 25 12.37 14.17 6.51
C PHE A 25 11.65 15.52 6.54
N GLY A 26 10.52 15.64 5.83
CA GLY A 26 9.76 16.88 5.70
C GLY A 26 8.61 17.05 6.68
N GLY A 27 8.25 15.99 7.44
CA GLY A 27 7.16 16.01 8.40
C GLY A 27 5.80 16.32 7.80
N ALA A 28 4.93 16.91 8.57
CA ALA A 28 3.57 17.28 8.17
C ALA A 28 3.53 18.22 6.94
N SER A 29 4.52 19.12 6.82
CA SER A 29 4.60 20.09 5.70
C SER A 29 4.88 19.44 4.36
N ALA A 30 5.44 18.23 4.34
CA ALA A 30 5.73 17.49 3.13
C ALA A 30 4.49 16.78 2.53
N ILE A 31 3.37 16.75 3.26
CA ILE A 31 2.14 16.12 2.78
C ILE A 31 1.47 17.08 1.77
N PRO A 32 1.21 16.62 0.53
CA PRO A 32 0.57 17.45 -0.48
C PRO A 32 -0.79 18.00 -0.01
N GLY A 33 -0.98 19.30 -0.11
CA GLY A 33 -2.19 19.98 0.35
C GLY A 33 -2.22 20.31 1.84
N SER A 34 -1.15 20.03 2.58
CA SER A 34 -0.96 20.54 3.93
C SER A 34 -0.73 22.06 3.89
N THR A 35 -1.42 22.80 4.74
CA THR A 35 -1.25 24.26 4.86
C THR A 35 -0.02 24.68 5.68
N GLY A 36 0.77 23.72 6.13
CA GLY A 36 1.85 23.91 7.08
C GLY A 36 1.34 24.13 8.52
N GLY A 37 2.18 23.89 9.52
CA GLY A 37 1.79 24.22 10.90
C GLY A 37 1.03 23.14 11.66
N ALA A 38 1.25 21.86 11.36
CA ALA A 38 0.85 20.82 12.29
C ALA A 38 1.56 21.04 13.63
N GLU A 39 0.84 20.84 14.74
CA GLU A 39 1.44 20.87 16.07
C GLU A 39 2.58 19.84 16.17
N ALA A 40 3.59 20.14 17.00
CA ALA A 40 4.78 19.30 17.16
C ALA A 40 4.45 17.83 17.46
N THR A 41 3.38 17.56 18.21
CA THR A 41 2.91 16.21 18.50
C THR A 41 2.47 15.48 17.22
N VAL A 42 1.70 16.14 16.35
CA VAL A 42 1.22 15.55 15.09
C VAL A 42 2.38 15.31 14.13
N ASP A 43 3.31 16.26 14.01
CA ASP A 43 4.50 16.10 13.18
C ASP A 43 5.37 14.92 13.64
N ASN A 44 5.57 14.77 14.96
CA ASN A 44 6.31 13.65 15.54
C ASN A 44 5.65 12.30 15.22
N GLU A 45 4.34 12.17 15.39
CA GLU A 45 3.59 10.95 15.09
C GLU A 45 3.65 10.61 13.59
N LEU A 46 3.54 11.59 12.70
CA LEU A 46 3.64 11.36 11.25
C LEU A 46 5.01 10.80 10.85
N ARG A 47 6.11 11.35 11.42
CA ARG A 47 7.46 10.83 11.19
C ARG A 47 7.61 9.42 11.74
N PHE A 48 7.08 9.14 12.92
CA PHE A 48 7.06 7.80 13.51
C PHE A 48 6.31 6.81 12.61
N PHE A 49 5.10 7.11 12.17
CA PHE A 49 4.34 6.24 11.28
C PHE A 49 4.97 6.08 9.90
N SER A 50 5.71 7.07 9.41
CA SER A 50 6.41 6.96 8.13
C SER A 50 7.46 5.84 8.11
N VAL A 51 8.06 5.50 9.25
CA VAL A 51 9.00 4.37 9.39
C VAL A 51 8.29 3.03 9.12
N PHE A 52 7.09 2.84 9.64
CA PHE A 52 6.29 1.63 9.37
C PHE A 52 5.85 1.57 7.91
N TRP A 53 5.54 2.72 7.32
CA TRP A 53 5.23 2.83 5.90
C TRP A 53 6.43 2.41 5.04
N LEU A 54 7.63 2.86 5.38
CA LEU A 54 8.88 2.45 4.72
C LEU A 54 9.16 0.95 4.89
N ALA A 55 8.95 0.39 6.08
CA ALA A 55 9.08 -1.04 6.33
C ALA A 55 8.11 -1.86 5.46
N TYR A 56 6.87 -1.38 5.29
CA TYR A 56 5.91 -1.98 4.38
C TYR A 56 6.41 -1.95 2.92
N GLY A 57 6.98 -0.83 2.47
CA GLY A 57 7.59 -0.73 1.13
C GLY A 57 8.75 -1.70 0.93
N ALA A 58 9.64 -1.81 1.92
CA ALA A 58 10.74 -2.78 1.91
C ALA A 58 10.23 -4.23 1.85
N PHE A 59 9.16 -4.53 2.58
CA PHE A 59 8.50 -5.84 2.53
C PHE A 59 7.89 -6.13 1.14
N CYS A 60 7.21 -5.18 0.53
CA CYS A 60 6.69 -5.31 -0.84
C CYS A 60 7.82 -5.58 -1.85
N PHE A 61 8.94 -4.86 -1.73
CA PHE A 61 10.12 -5.04 -2.57
C PHE A 61 10.72 -6.43 -2.41
N TRP A 62 10.91 -6.89 -1.19
CA TRP A 62 11.43 -8.23 -0.90
C TRP A 62 10.52 -9.34 -1.44
N VAL A 63 9.19 -9.23 -1.27
CA VAL A 63 8.24 -10.19 -1.86
C VAL A 63 8.29 -10.16 -3.38
N ALA A 64 8.43 -8.98 -4.00
CA ALA A 64 8.55 -8.84 -5.45
C ALA A 64 9.80 -9.51 -6.00
N GLN A 65 10.94 -9.39 -5.30
CA GLN A 65 12.19 -10.06 -5.69
C GLN A 65 12.07 -11.60 -5.61
N ASN A 66 11.36 -12.09 -4.62
CA ASN A 66 11.27 -13.52 -4.30
C ASN A 66 9.84 -14.07 -4.52
N ILE A 67 9.14 -13.57 -5.54
CA ILE A 67 7.69 -13.78 -5.69
C ILE A 67 7.28 -15.25 -5.75
N GLN A 68 8.13 -16.13 -6.32
CA GLN A 68 7.86 -17.57 -6.41
C GLN A 68 7.90 -18.28 -5.05
N ALA A 69 8.79 -17.83 -4.16
CA ALA A 69 8.92 -18.39 -2.81
C ALA A 69 7.96 -17.71 -1.82
N GLN A 70 7.65 -16.42 -2.04
CA GLN A 70 6.95 -15.58 -1.08
C GLN A 70 5.53 -15.18 -1.50
N TYR A 71 4.96 -15.81 -2.53
CA TYR A 71 3.61 -15.50 -3.04
C TYR A 71 2.51 -15.56 -1.96
N LYS A 72 2.70 -16.35 -0.91
CA LYS A 72 1.78 -16.47 0.22
C LYS A 72 1.57 -15.17 1.00
N PHE A 73 2.47 -14.20 0.91
CA PHE A 73 2.35 -12.91 1.57
C PHE A 73 1.57 -11.87 0.73
N ILE A 74 1.29 -12.15 -0.53
CA ILE A 74 0.58 -11.23 -1.42
C ILE A 74 -0.80 -10.83 -0.88
N PRO A 75 -1.64 -11.75 -0.34
CA PRO A 75 -2.91 -11.37 0.27
C PRO A 75 -2.75 -10.41 1.45
N SER A 76 -1.72 -10.60 2.29
CA SER A 76 -1.45 -9.72 3.43
C SER A 76 -1.03 -8.32 2.97
N ILE A 77 -0.21 -8.22 1.92
CA ILE A 77 0.13 -6.92 1.31
C ILE A 77 -1.12 -6.21 0.81
N ALA A 78 -1.97 -6.91 0.06
CA ALA A 78 -3.21 -6.35 -0.44
C ALA A 78 -4.15 -5.90 0.70
N LEU A 79 -4.26 -6.71 1.75
CA LEU A 79 -5.10 -6.41 2.91
C LEU A 79 -4.64 -5.15 3.66
N VAL A 80 -3.35 -5.03 3.95
CA VAL A 80 -2.80 -3.85 4.65
C VAL A 80 -3.05 -2.58 3.86
N PHE A 81 -2.85 -2.63 2.54
CA PHE A 81 -3.09 -1.47 1.67
C PHE A 81 -4.58 -1.09 1.60
N PHE A 82 -5.46 -2.08 1.54
CA PHE A 82 -6.91 -1.88 1.59
C PHE A 82 -7.38 -1.26 2.91
N ILE A 83 -6.86 -1.75 4.05
CA ILE A 83 -7.16 -1.18 5.38
C ILE A 83 -6.68 0.27 5.47
N GLY A 84 -5.55 0.61 4.86
CA GLY A 84 -5.08 2.00 4.73
C GLY A 84 -6.11 2.90 4.06
N GLY A 85 -6.71 2.43 2.95
CA GLY A 85 -7.81 3.11 2.27
C GLY A 85 -9.05 3.29 3.15
N LEU A 86 -9.42 2.27 3.94
CA LEU A 86 -10.50 2.38 4.92
C LEU A 86 -10.23 3.45 5.98
N GLY A 87 -8.99 3.54 6.49
CA GLY A 87 -8.58 4.58 7.43
C GLY A 87 -8.79 5.99 6.86
N ARG A 88 -8.45 6.20 5.58
CA ARG A 88 -8.71 7.47 4.90
C ARG A 88 -10.22 7.75 4.71
N LEU A 89 -11.01 6.72 4.43
CA LEU A 89 -12.46 6.86 4.34
C LEU A 89 -13.06 7.29 5.68
N ILE A 90 -12.60 6.69 6.79
CA ILE A 90 -13.02 7.09 8.14
C ILE A 90 -12.66 8.56 8.39
N SER A 91 -11.48 9.01 7.98
CA SER A 91 -11.06 10.40 8.11
C SER A 91 -11.98 11.36 7.36
N ILE A 92 -12.39 11.02 6.12
CA ILE A 92 -13.34 11.82 5.35
C ILE A 92 -14.67 11.95 6.08
N LEU A 93 -15.18 10.86 6.64
CA LEU A 93 -16.46 10.86 7.34
C LEU A 93 -16.43 11.62 8.67
N SER A 94 -15.25 11.69 9.30
CA SER A 94 -15.10 12.30 10.62
C SER A 94 -14.67 13.76 10.57
N VAL A 95 -13.82 14.13 9.62
CA VAL A 95 -13.16 15.46 9.56
C VAL A 95 -13.52 16.22 8.28
N GLY A 96 -13.85 15.50 7.20
CA GLY A 96 -14.16 16.08 5.90
C GLY A 96 -13.15 15.67 4.81
N PRO A 97 -13.38 16.11 3.56
CA PRO A 97 -12.57 15.71 2.42
C PRO A 97 -11.14 16.27 2.52
N PRO A 98 -10.13 15.48 2.15
CA PRO A 98 -8.75 15.96 2.06
C PRO A 98 -8.55 16.86 0.83
N ALA A 99 -7.35 17.42 0.69
CA ALA A 99 -6.98 18.13 -0.53
C ALA A 99 -7.21 17.25 -1.77
N SER A 100 -7.74 17.86 -2.84
CA SER A 100 -8.15 17.15 -4.06
C SER A 100 -7.04 16.31 -4.70
N VAL A 101 -5.79 16.71 -4.53
CA VAL A 101 -4.60 15.96 -4.99
C VAL A 101 -4.45 14.57 -4.34
N LEU A 102 -5.05 14.34 -3.17
CA LEU A 102 -5.00 13.06 -2.47
C LEU A 102 -6.13 12.09 -2.87
N ILE A 103 -7.19 12.58 -3.50
CA ILE A 103 -8.34 11.75 -3.89
C ILE A 103 -7.95 10.61 -4.85
N PRO A 104 -7.14 10.83 -5.91
CA PRO A 104 -6.69 9.74 -6.76
C PRO A 104 -5.91 8.66 -6.01
N ALA A 105 -5.05 9.04 -5.06
CA ALA A 105 -4.31 8.10 -4.23
C ALA A 105 -5.26 7.21 -3.41
N MET A 106 -6.31 7.79 -2.84
CA MET A 106 -7.32 7.04 -2.08
C MET A 106 -8.06 6.02 -2.96
N ILE A 107 -8.42 6.37 -4.19
CA ILE A 107 -9.04 5.44 -5.14
C ILE A 107 -8.10 4.27 -5.42
N LEU A 108 -6.82 4.54 -5.64
CA LEU A 108 -5.82 3.52 -5.89
C LEU A 108 -5.61 2.58 -4.70
N GLU A 109 -5.81 3.04 -3.46
CA GLU A 109 -5.76 2.22 -2.25
C GLU A 109 -6.87 1.17 -2.16
N PHE A 110 -7.93 1.30 -2.95
CA PHE A 110 -8.95 0.25 -3.13
C PHE A 110 -8.74 -0.56 -4.41
N VAL A 111 -8.40 0.09 -5.52
CA VAL A 111 -8.27 -0.56 -6.82
C VAL A 111 -7.06 -1.51 -6.86
N ILE A 112 -5.91 -1.07 -6.37
CA ILE A 112 -4.67 -1.87 -6.41
C ILE A 112 -4.80 -3.17 -5.60
N PRO A 113 -5.28 -3.18 -4.34
CA PRO A 113 -5.46 -4.42 -3.59
C PRO A 113 -6.40 -5.41 -4.26
N ILE A 114 -7.50 -4.94 -4.82
CA ILE A 114 -8.46 -5.77 -5.55
C ILE A 114 -7.79 -6.40 -6.78
N ALA A 115 -7.03 -5.63 -7.54
CA ALA A 115 -6.28 -6.11 -8.69
C ALA A 115 -5.20 -7.15 -8.29
N ILE A 116 -4.41 -6.85 -7.26
CA ILE A 116 -3.38 -7.76 -6.71
C ILE A 116 -4.02 -9.08 -6.29
N TYR A 117 -5.09 -9.02 -5.50
CA TYR A 117 -5.77 -10.21 -5.01
C TYR A 117 -6.43 -11.02 -6.14
N GLY A 118 -7.01 -10.35 -7.13
CA GLY A 118 -7.60 -11.00 -8.31
C GLY A 118 -6.57 -11.76 -9.15
N ILE A 119 -5.38 -11.16 -9.36
CA ILE A 119 -4.28 -11.81 -10.08
C ILE A 119 -3.73 -13.00 -9.27
N TYR A 120 -3.56 -12.80 -7.95
CA TYR A 120 -3.13 -13.84 -7.02
C TYR A 120 -4.07 -15.04 -7.04
N TRP A 121 -5.38 -14.82 -6.91
CA TRP A 121 -6.40 -15.86 -6.93
C TRP A 121 -6.35 -16.68 -8.22
N LYS A 122 -6.33 -16.01 -9.38
CA LYS A 122 -6.29 -16.67 -10.69
C LYS A 122 -5.03 -17.52 -10.87
N LYS A 123 -3.88 -17.04 -10.38
CA LYS A 123 -2.60 -17.71 -10.62
C LYS A 123 -2.32 -18.84 -9.65
N TYR A 124 -2.50 -18.59 -8.35
CA TYR A 124 -2.03 -19.52 -7.33
C TYR A 124 -3.16 -20.41 -6.79
N ILE A 125 -4.33 -19.86 -6.49
CA ILE A 125 -5.41 -20.64 -5.88
C ILE A 125 -6.11 -21.52 -6.90
N LYS A 126 -6.55 -20.98 -8.03
CA LYS A 126 -7.28 -21.74 -9.04
C LYS A 126 -6.45 -22.88 -9.66
N ASN A 127 -5.13 -22.74 -9.74
CA ASN A 127 -4.26 -23.80 -10.26
C ASN A 127 -4.06 -24.94 -9.25
N ILE A 128 -3.96 -24.64 -7.95
CA ILE A 128 -3.88 -25.66 -6.89
C ILE A 128 -5.16 -26.50 -6.88
N THR A 129 -6.34 -25.89 -6.98
CA THR A 129 -7.62 -26.59 -7.00
C THR A 129 -7.75 -27.51 -8.22
N LYS A 130 -7.23 -27.11 -9.39
CA LYS A 130 -7.24 -27.96 -10.58
C LYS A 130 -6.32 -29.20 -10.45
N GLN A 131 -5.19 -29.07 -9.76
CA GLN A 131 -4.29 -30.20 -9.54
C GLN A 131 -4.85 -31.20 -8.53
N SER A 132 -5.57 -30.77 -7.52
CA SER A 132 -6.15 -31.65 -6.50
C SER A 132 -7.44 -32.36 -6.93
N CYS A 133 -8.13 -31.89 -7.98
CA CYS A 133 -9.33 -32.54 -8.53
C CYS A 133 -9.03 -33.44 -9.75
N GLY A 134 -7.79 -33.54 -10.20
CA GLY A 134 -7.36 -34.32 -11.38
C GLY A 134 -6.64 -35.63 -11.04
N THR A 135 -6.60 -36.02 -9.77
CA THR A 135 -6.15 -37.31 -9.23
C THR A 135 -7.32 -38.07 -8.66
#